data_c050e5761500adfc8327b5e2d51faa1f
#
_entry.id   c050e5761500adfc8327b5e2d51faa1f
#
_cell.length_a   1.000
_cell.length_b   1.000
_cell.length_c   1.000
_cell.angle_alpha   90.00
_cell.angle_beta   90.00
_cell.angle_gamma   90.00
#
_symmetry.space_group_name_H-M   'P 1'
#
loop_
_entity.id
_entity.type
_entity.pdbx_description
1 polymer ?
#
loop_
_entity_poly.entity_id
_entity_poly.type
_entity_poly.pdbx_seq_one_letter_code
_entity_poly.pdbx_strand_id
1 'polypeptide(L)'
;MAESIVTADRFSALKDLMQKNNLDGLVVTNNLDQFYLSNFFFYPNESVFLIHPKGIVCFTRELYVEPFGKFAPYMEVIGGENRVAATVAKVKELGLKNVGFDAEKESFLNGELMLKNGLVQQPSFITELRKTKDEAELKVMRESNRIAYLAYEYVLPRVKTGMTECEVAAEMEKFMRGHGATSTSFNTIVAFGANSANPHHETGDTKLKEEDAVLVDFGCVYKGYCSDMTRSWWHGNSEPAEYKKIWEITDNARKTGIQKVGIGIACKAVDGASRAVIEAAGYGPYFTHGTGHGVGLEIHEEPYNAQHSAAILKEGNIVTVEPGIYLPGKYGVRLEDTVAVTKTGAEILTKK
;
A
#
# COMPACT_ATOMS: atom_id res chain seq x y z
N MET A 1 -1.40 -20.65 -16.26
CA MET A 1 -1.20 -19.20 -16.47
C MET A 1 -2.03 -18.50 -15.40
N ALA A 2 -1.44 -17.61 -14.61
CA ALA A 2 -2.23 -16.82 -13.64
C ALA A 2 -3.22 -15.95 -14.44
N GLU A 3 -4.49 -15.90 -14.01
CA GLU A 3 -5.48 -14.98 -14.57
C GLU A 3 -4.88 -13.56 -14.56
N SER A 4 -4.88 -12.89 -15.71
CA SER A 4 -4.40 -11.51 -15.81
C SER A 4 -5.34 -10.62 -15.01
N ILE A 5 -4.78 -9.82 -14.11
CA ILE A 5 -5.53 -8.81 -13.33
C ILE A 5 -5.75 -7.55 -14.20
N VAL A 6 -4.98 -7.41 -15.27
CA VAL A 6 -5.07 -6.24 -16.17
C VAL A 6 -6.32 -6.32 -17.02
N THR A 7 -7.15 -5.30 -16.92
CA THR A 7 -8.39 -5.16 -17.69
C THR A 7 -8.22 -4.15 -18.83
N ALA A 8 -8.94 -4.33 -19.92
CA ALA A 8 -8.98 -3.35 -21.03
C ALA A 8 -9.45 -1.96 -20.54
N ASP A 9 -10.21 -1.91 -19.47
CA ASP A 9 -10.75 -0.68 -18.88
C ASP A 9 -9.65 0.23 -18.31
N ARG A 10 -8.52 -0.32 -17.80
CA ARG A 10 -7.39 0.49 -17.31
C ARG A 10 -6.76 1.32 -18.42
N PHE A 11 -6.55 0.71 -19.59
CA PHE A 11 -6.01 1.44 -20.75
C PHE A 11 -7.01 2.46 -21.29
N SER A 12 -8.30 2.16 -21.28
CA SER A 12 -9.33 3.11 -21.68
C SER A 12 -9.33 4.33 -20.76
N ALA A 13 -9.38 4.10 -19.44
CA ALA A 13 -9.35 5.18 -18.43
C ALA A 13 -8.08 6.03 -18.53
N LEU A 14 -6.93 5.40 -18.79
CA LEU A 14 -5.67 6.13 -18.98
C LEU A 14 -5.70 7.00 -20.25
N LYS A 15 -6.21 6.48 -21.35
CA LYS A 15 -6.38 7.25 -22.59
C LYS A 15 -7.33 8.45 -22.39
N ASP A 16 -8.41 8.29 -21.64
CA ASP A 16 -9.33 9.38 -21.33
C ASP A 16 -8.62 10.50 -20.52
N LEU A 17 -7.77 10.11 -19.55
CA LEU A 17 -6.95 11.07 -18.80
C LEU A 17 -5.94 11.79 -19.70
N MET A 18 -5.28 11.06 -20.60
CA MET A 18 -4.36 11.65 -21.58
C MET A 18 -5.11 12.66 -22.47
N GLN A 19 -6.27 12.31 -23.02
CA GLN A 19 -7.07 13.22 -23.85
C GLN A 19 -7.51 14.47 -23.11
N LYS A 20 -7.99 14.35 -21.87
CA LYS A 20 -8.39 15.49 -21.02
C LYS A 20 -7.23 16.48 -20.80
N ASN A 21 -6.00 16.00 -20.83
CA ASN A 21 -4.79 16.78 -20.64
C ASN A 21 -4.09 17.11 -21.97
N ASN A 22 -4.74 16.89 -23.11
CA ASN A 22 -4.23 17.13 -24.46
C ASN A 22 -2.92 16.41 -24.75
N LEU A 23 -2.68 15.23 -24.16
CA LEU A 23 -1.49 14.42 -24.42
C LEU A 23 -1.70 13.46 -25.57
N ASP A 24 -0.73 13.35 -26.45
CA ASP A 24 -0.64 12.36 -27.50
C ASP A 24 0.36 11.23 -27.15
N GLY A 25 1.01 11.30 -25.98
CA GLY A 25 1.84 10.25 -25.41
C GLY A 25 2.05 10.41 -23.92
N LEU A 26 2.35 9.29 -23.24
CA LEU A 26 2.73 9.25 -21.83
C LEU A 26 3.91 8.30 -21.62
N VAL A 27 4.94 8.79 -20.96
CA VAL A 27 6.11 8.00 -20.52
C VAL A 27 5.88 7.52 -19.10
N VAL A 28 6.03 6.21 -18.86
CA VAL A 28 5.89 5.57 -17.55
C VAL A 28 7.18 4.84 -17.19
N THR A 29 7.86 5.32 -16.17
CA THR A 29 9.15 4.78 -15.70
C THR A 29 9.02 4.03 -14.38
N ASN A 30 8.00 4.34 -13.56
CA ASN A 30 7.76 3.67 -12.30
C ASN A 30 7.34 2.21 -12.50
N ASN A 31 8.04 1.28 -11.85
CA ASN A 31 7.84 -0.15 -12.03
C ASN A 31 6.49 -0.66 -11.49
N LEU A 32 5.92 -0.05 -10.45
CA LEU A 32 4.60 -0.42 -9.93
C LEU A 32 3.48 0.06 -10.87
N ASP A 33 3.64 1.22 -11.50
CA ASP A 33 2.71 1.70 -12.51
C ASP A 33 2.79 0.85 -13.80
N GLN A 34 3.99 0.37 -14.16
CA GLN A 34 4.17 -0.60 -15.23
C GLN A 34 3.53 -1.95 -14.87
N PHE A 35 3.67 -2.39 -13.61
CA PHE A 35 2.97 -3.58 -13.12
C PHE A 35 1.45 -3.41 -13.19
N TYR A 36 0.91 -2.28 -12.77
CA TYR A 36 -0.52 -1.97 -12.88
C TYR A 36 -1.04 -2.11 -14.31
N LEU A 37 -0.25 -1.67 -15.28
CA LEU A 37 -0.62 -1.70 -16.70
C LEU A 37 -0.35 -3.04 -17.40
N SER A 38 0.60 -3.85 -16.90
CA SER A 38 1.02 -5.08 -17.59
C SER A 38 0.84 -6.35 -16.80
N ASN A 39 0.72 -6.27 -15.47
CA ASN A 39 0.81 -7.39 -14.53
C ASN A 39 2.15 -8.15 -14.61
N PHE A 40 3.19 -7.51 -15.14
CA PHE A 40 4.56 -8.03 -15.19
C PHE A 40 5.46 -7.19 -14.30
N PHE A 41 6.22 -7.84 -13.42
CA PHE A 41 7.09 -7.15 -12.50
C PHE A 41 8.48 -6.91 -13.11
N PHE A 42 8.82 -5.64 -13.29
CA PHE A 42 10.18 -5.19 -13.56
C PHE A 42 10.82 -4.68 -12.26
N TYR A 43 12.12 -4.90 -12.11
CA TYR A 43 12.85 -4.19 -11.06
C TYR A 43 12.92 -2.68 -11.39
N PRO A 44 13.08 -1.82 -10.36
CA PRO A 44 13.19 -0.37 -10.59
C PRO A 44 14.24 -0.02 -11.66
N ASN A 45 13.91 0.90 -12.55
CA ASN A 45 14.75 1.36 -13.66
C ASN A 45 15.09 0.31 -14.74
N GLU A 46 14.43 -0.84 -14.79
CA GLU A 46 14.70 -1.89 -15.79
C GLU A 46 13.88 -1.71 -17.06
N SER A 47 12.84 -0.88 -17.05
CA SER A 47 11.96 -0.63 -18.19
C SER A 47 11.42 0.78 -18.24
N VAL A 48 10.97 1.20 -19.43
CA VAL A 48 10.22 2.44 -19.68
C VAL A 48 9.10 2.10 -20.65
N PHE A 49 7.87 2.49 -20.34
CA PHE A 49 6.75 2.36 -21.28
C PHE A 49 6.48 3.71 -21.95
N LEU A 50 6.30 3.71 -23.27
CA LEU A 50 5.73 4.80 -24.03
C LEU A 50 4.33 4.40 -24.48
N ILE A 51 3.33 5.05 -23.92
CA ILE A 51 1.93 4.86 -24.29
C ILE A 51 1.57 5.93 -25.31
N HIS A 52 0.97 5.52 -26.43
CA HIS A 52 0.58 6.42 -27.50
C HIS A 52 -0.71 5.93 -28.20
N PRO A 53 -1.36 6.70 -29.10
CA PRO A 53 -2.67 6.34 -29.66
C PRO A 53 -2.71 4.99 -30.37
N LYS A 54 -1.58 4.54 -30.95
CA LYS A 54 -1.51 3.28 -31.72
C LYS A 54 -1.12 2.06 -30.87
N GLY A 55 -0.66 2.24 -29.61
CA GLY A 55 -0.25 1.12 -28.76
C GLY A 55 0.70 1.52 -27.64
N ILE A 56 1.46 0.55 -27.18
CA ILE A 56 2.46 0.70 -26.11
C ILE A 56 3.79 0.14 -26.61
N VAL A 57 4.85 0.90 -26.41
CA VAL A 57 6.23 0.46 -26.62
C VAL A 57 6.89 0.31 -25.27
N CYS A 58 7.43 -0.86 -24.99
CA CYS A 58 8.25 -1.15 -23.81
C CYS A 58 9.73 -1.13 -24.20
N PHE A 59 10.48 -0.22 -23.65
CA PHE A 59 11.94 -0.21 -23.71
C PHE A 59 12.47 -0.91 -22.46
N THR A 60 13.25 -1.97 -22.62
CA THR A 60 13.73 -2.74 -21.47
C THR A 60 15.14 -3.28 -21.72
N ARG A 61 15.77 -3.92 -20.72
CA ARG A 61 17.05 -4.62 -20.92
C ARG A 61 16.83 -5.89 -21.73
N GLU A 62 17.86 -6.32 -22.44
CA GLU A 62 17.81 -7.52 -23.31
C GLU A 62 17.26 -8.76 -22.59
N LEU A 63 17.59 -8.93 -21.31
CA LEU A 63 17.14 -10.08 -20.52
C LEU A 63 15.60 -10.18 -20.34
N TYR A 64 14.87 -9.08 -20.56
CA TYR A 64 13.41 -9.05 -20.46
C TYR A 64 12.70 -9.09 -21.82
N VAL A 65 13.40 -8.90 -22.93
CA VAL A 65 12.78 -8.80 -24.28
C VAL A 65 11.96 -10.04 -24.59
N GLU A 66 12.57 -11.23 -24.49
CA GLU A 66 11.87 -12.49 -24.77
C GLU A 66 10.78 -12.81 -23.74
N PRO A 67 11.04 -12.82 -22.39
CA PRO A 67 10.03 -13.19 -21.41
C PRO A 67 8.87 -12.19 -21.39
N PHE A 68 9.11 -10.89 -21.49
CA PHE A 68 8.05 -9.90 -21.49
C PHE A 68 7.29 -9.89 -22.83
N GLY A 69 7.97 -10.03 -23.97
CA GLY A 69 7.32 -10.12 -25.28
C GLY A 69 6.37 -11.32 -25.39
N LYS A 70 6.73 -12.47 -24.80
CA LYS A 70 5.81 -13.62 -24.69
C LYS A 70 4.64 -13.36 -23.74
N PHE A 71 4.88 -12.63 -22.66
CA PHE A 71 3.89 -12.31 -21.65
C PHE A 71 2.88 -11.26 -22.14
N ALA A 72 3.34 -10.20 -22.80
CA ALA A 72 2.54 -9.07 -23.30
C ALA A 72 2.66 -8.91 -24.83
N PRO A 73 2.16 -9.86 -25.63
CA PRO A 73 2.33 -9.86 -27.09
C PRO A 73 1.60 -8.69 -27.80
N TYR A 74 0.83 -7.93 -27.08
CA TYR A 74 0.15 -6.71 -27.55
C TYR A 74 1.02 -5.44 -27.43
N MET A 75 2.23 -5.54 -26.87
CA MET A 75 3.20 -4.45 -26.77
C MET A 75 4.36 -4.66 -27.72
N GLU A 76 4.88 -3.58 -28.33
CA GLU A 76 6.17 -3.57 -28.98
C GLU A 76 7.26 -3.57 -27.90
N VAL A 77 8.20 -4.54 -27.92
CA VAL A 77 9.25 -4.66 -26.91
C VAL A 77 10.62 -4.43 -27.57
N ILE A 78 11.37 -3.47 -27.06
CA ILE A 78 12.68 -3.05 -27.60
C ILE A 78 13.72 -3.18 -26.49
N GLY A 79 14.78 -3.95 -26.76
CA GLY A 79 15.92 -4.11 -25.86
C GLY A 79 16.93 -2.96 -25.97
N GLY A 80 17.63 -2.65 -24.89
CA GLY A 80 18.72 -1.66 -24.86
C GLY A 80 19.04 -1.10 -23.49
N GLU A 81 20.21 -0.44 -23.39
CA GLU A 81 20.69 0.10 -22.12
C GLU A 81 20.13 1.51 -21.81
N ASN A 82 20.01 2.36 -22.83
CA ASN A 82 19.60 3.77 -22.70
C ASN A 82 18.09 3.95 -22.94
N ARG A 83 17.26 3.34 -22.11
CA ARG A 83 15.80 3.23 -22.31
C ARG A 83 15.09 4.58 -22.39
N VAL A 84 15.42 5.54 -21.53
CA VAL A 84 14.81 6.89 -21.58
C VAL A 84 15.20 7.62 -22.85
N ALA A 85 16.48 7.56 -23.27
CA ALA A 85 16.93 8.17 -24.53
C ALA A 85 16.28 7.48 -25.74
N ALA A 86 16.14 6.17 -25.73
CA ALA A 86 15.43 5.40 -26.78
C ALA A 86 13.94 5.80 -26.83
N THR A 87 13.29 5.98 -25.67
CA THR A 87 11.92 6.48 -25.58
C THR A 87 11.79 7.86 -26.23
N VAL A 88 12.69 8.80 -25.91
CA VAL A 88 12.71 10.15 -26.51
C VAL A 88 12.92 10.08 -28.04
N ALA A 89 13.79 9.20 -28.52
CA ALA A 89 13.97 9.00 -29.97
C ALA A 89 12.68 8.47 -30.63
N LYS A 90 12.00 7.51 -29.99
CA LYS A 90 10.73 6.95 -30.48
C LYS A 90 9.60 7.98 -30.50
N VAL A 91 9.54 8.87 -29.51
CA VAL A 91 8.62 10.01 -29.49
C VAL A 91 8.76 10.86 -30.75
N LYS A 92 10.01 11.16 -31.15
CA LYS A 92 10.33 11.94 -32.37
C LYS A 92 9.99 11.13 -33.65
N GLU A 93 10.33 9.84 -33.69
CA GLU A 93 10.01 8.95 -34.80
C GLU A 93 8.50 8.87 -35.07
N LEU A 94 7.70 8.78 -34.00
CA LEU A 94 6.23 8.71 -34.09
C LEU A 94 5.58 10.07 -34.35
N GLY A 95 6.35 11.17 -34.32
CA GLY A 95 5.85 12.53 -34.53
C GLY A 95 4.93 13.02 -33.43
N LEU A 96 5.04 12.45 -32.21
CA LEU A 96 4.27 12.89 -31.05
C LEU A 96 4.75 14.28 -30.60
N LYS A 97 3.81 15.15 -30.26
CA LYS A 97 4.11 16.57 -29.98
C LYS A 97 3.94 16.94 -28.51
N ASN A 98 2.97 16.33 -27.84
CA ASN A 98 2.65 16.61 -26.45
C ASN A 98 2.70 15.32 -25.61
N VAL A 99 3.91 14.94 -25.21
CA VAL A 99 4.16 13.71 -24.45
C VAL A 99 4.42 14.07 -23.00
N GLY A 100 3.59 13.51 -22.10
CA GLY A 100 3.72 13.67 -20.67
C GLY A 100 4.65 12.65 -20.03
N PHE A 101 5.16 12.97 -18.83
CA PHE A 101 5.78 12.02 -17.92
C PHE A 101 5.41 12.38 -16.47
N ASP A 102 5.38 11.38 -15.59
CA ASP A 102 5.09 11.56 -14.16
C ASP A 102 6.26 12.26 -13.46
N ALA A 103 6.06 13.52 -13.09
CA ALA A 103 7.10 14.32 -12.46
C ALA A 103 7.33 13.98 -10.97
N GLU A 104 6.35 13.32 -10.32
CA GLU A 104 6.43 12.98 -8.91
C GLU A 104 7.27 11.72 -8.64
N LYS A 105 7.32 10.82 -9.65
CA LYS A 105 7.99 9.52 -9.53
C LYS A 105 9.27 9.40 -10.35
N GLU A 106 9.61 10.44 -11.13
CA GLU A 106 10.77 10.39 -12.00
C GLU A 106 12.04 10.89 -11.30
N SER A 107 13.17 10.28 -11.62
CA SER A 107 14.47 10.80 -11.19
C SER A 107 14.76 12.15 -11.84
N PHE A 108 15.47 13.02 -11.11
CA PHE A 108 15.83 14.34 -11.65
C PHE A 108 16.55 14.26 -13.00
N LEU A 109 17.51 13.33 -13.14
CA LEU A 109 18.29 13.18 -14.37
C LEU A 109 17.44 12.77 -15.57
N ASN A 110 16.55 11.81 -15.40
CA ASN A 110 15.64 11.38 -16.47
C ASN A 110 14.62 12.48 -16.80
N GLY A 111 14.06 13.12 -15.77
CA GLY A 111 13.13 14.25 -15.94
C GLY A 111 13.79 15.42 -16.69
N GLU A 112 15.03 15.78 -16.34
CA GLU A 112 15.79 16.81 -17.05
C GLU A 112 16.01 16.44 -18.52
N LEU A 113 16.36 15.16 -18.81
CA LEU A 113 16.53 14.68 -20.18
C LEU A 113 15.22 14.78 -20.98
N MET A 114 14.10 14.39 -20.39
CA MET A 114 12.78 14.47 -21.01
C MET A 114 12.37 15.93 -21.27
N LEU A 115 12.52 16.83 -20.30
CA LEU A 115 12.24 18.26 -20.45
C LEU A 115 13.07 18.92 -21.55
N LYS A 116 14.39 18.66 -21.62
CA LYS A 116 15.29 19.14 -22.67
C LYS A 116 14.88 18.67 -24.06
N ASN A 117 14.12 17.57 -24.16
CA ASN A 117 13.60 17.04 -25.41
C ASN A 117 12.12 17.37 -25.66
N GLY A 118 11.54 18.29 -24.89
CA GLY A 118 10.20 18.82 -25.12
C GLY A 118 9.05 17.99 -24.53
N LEU A 119 9.34 16.99 -23.69
CA LEU A 119 8.29 16.32 -22.94
C LEU A 119 7.83 17.22 -21.78
N VAL A 120 6.59 17.03 -21.34
CA VAL A 120 5.95 17.90 -20.33
C VAL A 120 5.68 17.16 -19.03
N GLN A 121 5.86 17.85 -17.92
CA GLN A 121 5.53 17.30 -16.60
C GLN A 121 4.03 17.13 -16.44
N GLN A 122 3.63 16.04 -15.86
CA GLN A 122 2.25 15.73 -15.52
C GLN A 122 2.15 15.21 -14.11
N PRO A 123 1.00 15.36 -13.43
CA PRO A 123 0.72 14.61 -12.22
C PRO A 123 0.62 13.11 -12.54
N SER A 124 0.72 12.27 -11.52
CA SER A 124 0.67 10.83 -11.68
C SER A 124 -0.73 10.31 -12.04
N PHE A 125 -1.04 10.20 -13.33
CA PHE A 125 -2.32 9.68 -13.81
C PHE A 125 -2.58 8.24 -13.38
N ILE A 126 -1.54 7.41 -13.36
CA ILE A 126 -1.68 6.01 -12.98
C ILE A 126 -1.92 5.88 -11.48
N THR A 127 -1.27 6.69 -10.66
CA THR A 127 -1.58 6.77 -9.23
C THR A 127 -3.05 7.14 -9.00
N GLU A 128 -3.60 8.08 -9.77
CA GLU A 128 -5.01 8.43 -9.66
C GLU A 128 -5.95 7.25 -9.99
N LEU A 129 -5.60 6.44 -11.00
CA LEU A 129 -6.35 5.22 -11.34
C LEU A 129 -6.24 4.15 -10.24
N ARG A 130 -5.05 3.95 -9.68
CA ARG A 130 -4.75 2.98 -8.64
C ARG A 130 -5.50 3.23 -7.32
N LYS A 131 -5.92 4.47 -7.04
CA LYS A 131 -6.70 4.80 -5.85
C LYS A 131 -7.99 3.98 -5.76
N THR A 132 -8.63 3.71 -6.91
CA THR A 132 -9.88 2.96 -6.99
C THR A 132 -9.62 1.57 -7.55
N LYS A 133 -9.77 0.55 -6.72
CA LYS A 133 -9.53 -0.85 -7.08
C LYS A 133 -10.73 -1.41 -7.84
N ASP A 134 -10.46 -2.11 -8.94
CA ASP A 134 -11.46 -2.89 -9.65
C ASP A 134 -11.76 -4.23 -8.93
N GLU A 135 -12.76 -4.98 -9.37
CA GLU A 135 -13.14 -6.25 -8.72
C GLU A 135 -12.05 -7.31 -8.78
N ALA A 136 -11.19 -7.31 -9.80
CA ALA A 136 -10.06 -8.24 -9.89
C ALA A 136 -8.98 -7.89 -8.85
N GLU A 137 -8.70 -6.61 -8.65
CA GLU A 137 -7.81 -6.11 -7.60
C GLU A 137 -8.37 -6.40 -6.21
N LEU A 138 -9.66 -6.11 -5.99
CA LEU A 138 -10.34 -6.38 -4.72
C LEU A 138 -10.26 -7.87 -4.33
N LYS A 139 -10.44 -8.78 -5.30
CA LYS A 139 -10.29 -10.22 -5.08
C LYS A 139 -8.89 -10.60 -4.58
N VAL A 140 -7.86 -10.00 -5.17
CA VAL A 140 -6.47 -10.24 -4.77
C VAL A 140 -6.19 -9.63 -3.40
N MET A 141 -6.69 -8.44 -3.12
CA MET A 141 -6.49 -7.77 -1.83
C MET A 141 -7.23 -8.46 -0.69
N ARG A 142 -8.44 -9.00 -0.93
CA ARG A 142 -9.11 -9.86 0.04
C ARG A 142 -8.24 -11.07 0.42
N GLU A 143 -7.60 -11.70 -0.57
CA GLU A 143 -6.72 -12.85 -0.31
C GLU A 143 -5.43 -12.44 0.40
N SER A 144 -4.79 -11.32 0.02
CA SER A 144 -3.62 -10.77 0.72
C SER A 144 -3.92 -10.53 2.21
N ASN A 145 -5.04 -9.86 2.49
CA ASN A 145 -5.47 -9.56 3.87
C ASN A 145 -5.88 -10.85 4.64
N ARG A 146 -6.49 -11.83 3.97
CA ARG A 146 -6.81 -13.13 4.58
C ARG A 146 -5.53 -13.87 4.98
N ILE A 147 -4.48 -13.84 4.16
CA ILE A 147 -3.19 -14.46 4.49
C ILE A 147 -2.59 -13.79 5.74
N ALA A 148 -2.60 -12.46 5.81
CA ALA A 148 -2.14 -11.72 6.98
C ALA A 148 -2.96 -12.08 8.23
N TYR A 149 -4.29 -12.08 8.14
CA TYR A 149 -5.15 -12.47 9.25
C TYR A 149 -4.86 -13.89 9.77
N LEU A 150 -4.67 -14.85 8.87
CA LEU A 150 -4.31 -16.22 9.25
C LEU A 150 -2.93 -16.33 9.88
N ALA A 151 -1.97 -15.47 9.48
CA ALA A 151 -0.65 -15.40 10.13
C ALA A 151 -0.77 -14.93 11.58
N TYR A 152 -1.66 -13.97 11.88
CA TYR A 152 -1.97 -13.56 13.24
C TYR A 152 -2.59 -14.72 14.05
N GLU A 153 -3.62 -15.39 13.52
CA GLU A 153 -4.22 -16.53 14.21
C GLU A 153 -3.21 -17.68 14.45
N TYR A 154 -2.28 -17.86 13.52
CA TYR A 154 -1.22 -18.87 13.66
C TYR A 154 -0.20 -18.48 14.74
N VAL A 155 0.24 -17.23 14.80
CA VAL A 155 1.31 -16.82 15.72
C VAL A 155 0.81 -16.60 17.14
N LEU A 156 -0.39 -16.07 17.32
CA LEU A 156 -0.96 -15.71 18.63
C LEU A 156 -0.80 -16.79 19.71
N PRO A 157 -1.18 -18.07 19.50
CA PRO A 157 -1.00 -19.12 20.50
C PRO A 157 0.45 -19.64 20.60
N ARG A 158 1.36 -19.16 19.79
CA ARG A 158 2.77 -19.59 19.72
C ARG A 158 3.73 -18.61 20.35
N VAL A 159 3.31 -17.35 20.54
CA VAL A 159 4.10 -16.33 21.24
C VAL A 159 4.25 -16.75 22.72
N LYS A 160 5.52 -16.82 23.20
CA LYS A 160 5.86 -17.30 24.54
C LYS A 160 6.88 -16.39 25.19
N THR A 161 6.84 -16.30 26.49
CA THR A 161 7.87 -15.67 27.32
C THR A 161 9.25 -16.13 26.90
N GLY A 162 10.19 -15.19 26.74
CA GLY A 162 11.57 -15.42 26.32
C GLY A 162 11.82 -15.39 24.83
N MET A 163 10.78 -15.45 23.97
CA MET A 163 10.94 -15.20 22.54
C MET A 163 11.38 -13.75 22.29
N THR A 164 12.22 -13.56 21.28
CA THR A 164 12.58 -12.22 20.79
C THR A 164 11.52 -11.69 19.82
N GLU A 165 11.51 -10.37 19.63
CA GLU A 165 10.66 -9.71 18.61
C GLU A 165 10.98 -10.28 17.20
N CYS A 166 12.27 -10.46 16.87
CA CYS A 166 12.71 -11.07 15.61
C CYS A 166 12.20 -12.50 15.42
N GLU A 167 12.18 -13.33 16.48
CA GLU A 167 11.65 -14.70 16.37
C GLU A 167 10.16 -14.73 16.06
N VAL A 168 9.38 -13.82 16.67
CA VAL A 168 7.95 -13.70 16.37
C VAL A 168 7.72 -13.21 14.94
N ALA A 169 8.44 -12.18 14.50
CA ALA A 169 8.36 -11.68 13.12
C ALA A 169 8.68 -12.79 12.11
N ALA A 170 9.77 -13.56 12.33
CA ALA A 170 10.18 -14.64 11.45
C ALA A 170 9.12 -15.75 11.32
N GLU A 171 8.43 -16.11 12.42
CA GLU A 171 7.34 -17.09 12.37
C GLU A 171 6.14 -16.59 11.56
N MET A 172 5.79 -15.29 11.68
CA MET A 172 4.71 -14.67 10.89
C MET A 172 5.05 -14.64 9.41
N GLU A 173 6.26 -14.19 9.06
CA GLU A 173 6.73 -14.08 7.67
C GLU A 173 6.83 -15.45 6.99
N LYS A 174 7.35 -16.46 7.70
CA LYS A 174 7.39 -17.84 7.23
C LYS A 174 5.99 -18.37 6.93
N PHE A 175 5.03 -18.09 7.81
CA PHE A 175 3.65 -18.49 7.59
C PHE A 175 3.07 -17.83 6.33
N MET A 176 3.19 -16.51 6.19
CA MET A 176 2.68 -15.76 5.04
C MET A 176 3.29 -16.25 3.72
N ARG A 177 4.61 -16.48 3.68
CA ARG A 177 5.28 -17.04 2.49
C ARG A 177 4.80 -18.46 2.17
N GLY A 178 4.58 -19.29 3.19
CA GLY A 178 4.03 -20.64 3.03
C GLY A 178 2.59 -20.67 2.47
N HIS A 179 1.89 -19.53 2.53
CA HIS A 179 0.52 -19.37 2.02
C HIS A 179 0.43 -18.53 0.74
N GLY A 180 1.54 -18.34 0.04
CA GLY A 180 1.58 -17.73 -1.30
C GLY A 180 1.98 -16.26 -1.35
N ALA A 181 2.33 -15.64 -0.22
CA ALA A 181 2.92 -14.32 -0.22
C ALA A 181 4.32 -14.33 -0.87
N THR A 182 4.61 -13.34 -1.70
CA THR A 182 5.92 -13.19 -2.34
C THR A 182 6.93 -12.46 -1.46
N SER A 183 6.45 -11.57 -0.59
CA SER A 183 7.24 -10.81 0.39
C SER A 183 6.34 -10.29 1.51
N THR A 184 6.93 -9.64 2.50
CA THR A 184 6.22 -8.72 3.41
C THR A 184 5.88 -7.42 2.67
N SER A 185 4.82 -6.71 3.10
CA SER A 185 4.45 -5.39 2.56
C SER A 185 5.41 -4.30 3.01
N PHE A 186 5.95 -4.47 4.21
CA PHE A 186 6.94 -3.63 4.89
C PHE A 186 7.70 -4.49 5.91
N ASN A 187 8.68 -3.92 6.59
CA ASN A 187 9.38 -4.63 7.66
C ASN A 187 8.41 -4.90 8.81
N THR A 188 8.16 -6.18 9.10
CA THR A 188 7.26 -6.60 10.18
C THR A 188 7.66 -5.94 11.50
N ILE A 189 6.74 -5.21 12.13
CA ILE A 189 6.96 -4.60 13.44
C ILE A 189 6.44 -5.54 14.52
N VAL A 190 7.33 -6.00 15.37
CA VAL A 190 6.98 -6.67 16.64
C VAL A 190 7.60 -5.86 17.77
N ALA A 191 6.77 -5.43 18.70
CA ALA A 191 7.21 -4.56 19.79
C ALA A 191 6.68 -5.06 21.14
N PHE A 192 7.60 -5.29 22.09
CA PHE A 192 7.28 -5.75 23.43
C PHE A 192 7.43 -4.63 24.47
N GLY A 193 6.52 -4.60 25.42
CA GLY A 193 6.53 -3.65 26.54
C GLY A 193 6.66 -2.21 26.08
N ALA A 194 7.68 -1.52 26.58
CA ALA A 194 7.92 -0.10 26.27
C ALA A 194 8.23 0.16 24.79
N ASN A 195 8.73 -0.82 24.03
CA ASN A 195 8.94 -0.69 22.60
C ASN A 195 7.63 -0.44 21.84
N SER A 196 6.52 -1.00 22.32
CA SER A 196 5.20 -0.79 21.71
C SER A 196 4.70 0.67 21.80
N ALA A 197 5.33 1.50 22.63
CA ALA A 197 5.05 2.94 22.70
C ALA A 197 5.72 3.74 21.57
N ASN A 198 6.54 3.11 20.71
CA ASN A 198 7.08 3.70 19.51
C ASN A 198 6.31 3.18 18.28
N PRO A 199 5.52 4.02 17.57
CA PRO A 199 4.73 3.57 16.42
C PRO A 199 5.56 2.93 15.30
N HIS A 200 6.78 3.42 15.06
CA HIS A 200 7.75 2.92 14.10
C HIS A 200 8.92 2.20 14.75
N HIS A 201 8.62 1.32 15.72
CA HIS A 201 9.63 0.49 16.36
C HIS A 201 10.36 -0.40 15.34
N GLU A 202 11.67 -0.50 15.45
CA GLU A 202 12.46 -1.48 14.69
C GLU A 202 12.54 -2.80 15.46
N THR A 203 11.97 -3.85 14.90
CA THR A 203 11.96 -5.21 15.47
C THR A 203 13.37 -5.69 15.76
N GLY A 204 13.63 -6.11 17.01
CA GLY A 204 14.95 -6.44 17.49
C GLY A 204 15.01 -7.69 18.38
N ASP A 205 16.04 -7.74 19.22
CA ASP A 205 16.33 -8.85 20.11
C ASP A 205 15.68 -8.73 21.51
N THR A 206 14.78 -7.75 21.70
CA THR A 206 14.03 -7.61 22.96
C THR A 206 13.23 -8.87 23.23
N LYS A 207 13.38 -9.41 24.44
CA LYS A 207 12.69 -10.65 24.84
C LYS A 207 11.38 -10.34 25.53
N LEU A 208 10.33 -11.06 25.15
CA LEU A 208 9.03 -11.00 25.78
C LEU A 208 9.12 -11.46 27.24
N LYS A 209 8.59 -10.64 28.15
CA LYS A 209 8.49 -10.96 29.59
C LYS A 209 7.22 -11.76 29.87
N GLU A 210 7.10 -12.31 31.08
CA GLU A 210 5.93 -13.07 31.53
C GLU A 210 4.64 -12.23 31.55
N GLU A 211 4.79 -10.95 31.91
CA GLU A 211 3.71 -9.95 31.91
C GLU A 211 4.18 -8.77 31.06
N ASP A 212 3.67 -8.66 29.81
CA ASP A 212 4.13 -7.61 28.91
C ASP A 212 3.07 -7.24 27.86
N ALA A 213 3.16 -6.02 27.32
CA ALA A 213 2.42 -5.61 26.15
C ALA A 213 3.06 -6.21 24.89
N VAL A 214 2.24 -6.65 23.96
CA VAL A 214 2.66 -7.10 22.63
C VAL A 214 1.91 -6.28 21.59
N LEU A 215 2.64 -5.71 20.64
CA LEU A 215 2.12 -5.11 19.43
C LEU A 215 2.79 -5.78 18.25
N VAL A 216 1.98 -6.23 17.29
CA VAL A 216 2.46 -6.72 15.98
C VAL A 216 1.78 -5.93 14.88
N ASP A 217 2.58 -5.41 13.95
CA ASP A 217 2.13 -4.69 12.77
C ASP A 217 2.83 -5.27 11.55
N PHE A 218 2.04 -5.80 10.62
CA PHE A 218 2.55 -6.66 9.56
C PHE A 218 1.58 -6.75 8.39
N GLY A 219 2.14 -7.12 7.27
CA GLY A 219 1.38 -7.41 6.06
C GLY A 219 2.20 -8.21 5.06
N CYS A 220 1.56 -8.66 4.01
CA CYS A 220 2.22 -9.40 2.95
C CYS A 220 1.87 -8.87 1.57
N VAL A 221 2.73 -9.16 0.60
CA VAL A 221 2.46 -8.94 -0.82
C VAL A 221 1.98 -10.25 -1.44
N TYR A 222 0.74 -10.25 -1.93
CA TYR A 222 0.18 -11.36 -2.68
C TYR A 222 -0.20 -10.90 -4.08
N LYS A 223 0.38 -11.53 -5.11
CA LYS A 223 0.20 -11.14 -6.52
C LYS A 223 0.40 -9.63 -6.77
N GLY A 224 1.38 -9.03 -6.10
CA GLY A 224 1.74 -7.62 -6.23
C GLY A 224 0.98 -6.67 -5.29
N TYR A 225 -0.07 -7.10 -4.61
CA TYR A 225 -0.88 -6.24 -3.73
C TYR A 225 -0.55 -6.46 -2.26
N CYS A 226 -0.40 -5.36 -1.54
CA CYS A 226 -0.12 -5.32 -0.12
C CYS A 226 -1.35 -5.64 0.73
N SER A 227 -1.13 -6.19 1.91
CA SER A 227 -2.04 -6.14 3.05
C SER A 227 -1.41 -5.40 4.21
N ASP A 228 -2.23 -4.99 5.17
CA ASP A 228 -1.82 -4.24 6.33
C ASP A 228 -2.71 -4.55 7.53
N MET A 229 -2.09 -4.83 8.70
CA MET A 229 -2.84 -5.18 9.90
C MET A 229 -2.01 -5.03 11.17
N THR A 230 -2.52 -4.29 12.14
CA THR A 230 -1.93 -4.22 13.49
C THR A 230 -2.84 -4.88 14.53
N ARG A 231 -2.23 -5.65 15.44
CA ARG A 231 -2.90 -6.20 16.63
C ARG A 231 -2.05 -5.96 17.88
N SER A 232 -2.74 -5.65 18.98
CA SER A 232 -2.11 -5.50 20.29
C SER A 232 -2.85 -6.35 21.33
N TRP A 233 -2.09 -6.96 22.25
CA TRP A 233 -2.65 -7.71 23.39
C TRP A 233 -1.69 -7.69 24.57
N TRP A 234 -2.20 -8.05 25.74
CA TRP A 234 -1.38 -8.31 26.91
C TRP A 234 -0.96 -9.77 26.95
N HIS A 235 0.34 -10.04 27.09
CA HIS A 235 0.87 -11.36 27.32
C HIS A 235 0.99 -11.60 28.82
N GLY A 236 0.34 -12.65 29.35
CA GLY A 236 0.31 -12.97 30.76
C GLY A 236 -1.10 -12.97 31.34
N ASN A 237 -1.18 -13.10 32.68
CA ASN A 237 -2.44 -13.27 33.40
C ASN A 237 -2.84 -12.00 34.22
N SER A 238 -1.95 -11.03 34.32
CA SER A 238 -2.12 -9.84 35.18
C SER A 238 -2.15 -8.55 34.36
N GLU A 239 -3.12 -8.45 33.42
CA GLU A 239 -3.27 -7.27 32.57
C GLU A 239 -3.50 -6.01 33.42
N PRO A 240 -2.64 -4.96 33.29
CA PRO A 240 -2.84 -3.70 34.00
C PRO A 240 -4.14 -3.01 33.60
N ALA A 241 -4.87 -2.48 34.56
CA ALA A 241 -6.12 -1.77 34.31
C ALA A 241 -5.95 -0.57 33.36
N GLU A 242 -4.79 0.11 33.37
CA GLU A 242 -4.47 1.18 32.43
C GLU A 242 -4.29 0.64 31.01
N TYR A 243 -3.62 -0.53 30.81
CA TYR A 243 -3.47 -1.16 29.50
C TYR A 243 -4.83 -1.56 28.93
N LYS A 244 -5.63 -2.27 29.71
CA LYS A 244 -6.99 -2.64 29.33
C LYS A 244 -7.81 -1.43 28.92
N LYS A 245 -7.74 -0.34 29.69
CA LYS A 245 -8.46 0.91 29.39
C LYS A 245 -8.06 1.50 28.06
N ILE A 246 -6.74 1.65 27.77
CA ILE A 246 -6.29 2.20 26.47
C ILE A 246 -6.60 1.27 25.33
N TRP A 247 -6.57 -0.07 25.54
CA TRP A 247 -6.96 -1.03 24.53
C TRP A 247 -8.45 -0.88 24.15
N GLU A 248 -9.34 -0.79 25.13
CA GLU A 248 -10.78 -0.59 24.90
C GLU A 248 -11.08 0.74 24.20
N ILE A 249 -10.37 1.82 24.56
CA ILE A 249 -10.51 3.13 23.90
C ILE A 249 -10.05 3.03 22.43
N THR A 250 -8.90 2.39 22.18
CA THR A 250 -8.34 2.23 20.83
C THR A 250 -9.25 1.37 19.95
N ASP A 251 -9.81 0.28 20.50
CA ASP A 251 -10.76 -0.57 19.76
C ASP A 251 -12.07 0.17 19.41
N ASN A 252 -12.56 0.98 20.35
CA ASN A 252 -13.73 1.83 20.11
C ASN A 252 -13.43 2.90 19.05
N ALA A 253 -12.24 3.52 19.09
CA ALA A 253 -11.80 4.49 18.09
C ALA A 253 -11.70 3.84 16.69
N ARG A 254 -11.11 2.63 16.58
CA ARG A 254 -11.05 1.86 15.35
C ARG A 254 -12.45 1.57 14.80
N LYS A 255 -13.33 1.02 15.62
CA LYS A 255 -14.72 0.73 15.24
C LYS A 255 -15.48 1.97 14.77
N THR A 256 -15.31 3.10 15.48
CA THR A 256 -15.96 4.37 15.15
C THR A 256 -15.45 4.93 13.83
N GLY A 257 -14.13 4.84 13.58
CA GLY A 257 -13.53 5.20 12.31
C GLY A 257 -14.04 4.33 11.15
N ILE A 258 -14.07 3.00 11.31
CA ILE A 258 -14.59 2.06 10.30
C ILE A 258 -16.07 2.37 9.98
N GLN A 259 -16.90 2.61 10.99
CA GLN A 259 -18.31 2.99 10.78
C GLN A 259 -18.47 4.29 9.97
N LYS A 260 -17.46 5.17 10.00
CA LYS A 260 -17.45 6.42 9.23
C LYS A 260 -17.02 6.23 7.77
N VAL A 261 -16.34 5.12 7.44
CA VAL A 261 -15.91 4.84 6.06
C VAL A 261 -17.12 4.59 5.15
N GLY A 262 -17.20 5.34 4.04
CA GLY A 262 -18.28 5.21 3.07
C GLY A 262 -18.12 6.13 1.87
N ILE A 263 -18.87 5.88 0.80
CA ILE A 263 -18.84 6.70 -0.41
C ILE A 263 -19.23 8.14 -0.09
N GLY A 264 -18.48 9.11 -0.61
CA GLY A 264 -18.71 10.54 -0.42
C GLY A 264 -18.24 11.10 0.92
N ILE A 265 -17.68 10.27 1.79
CA ILE A 265 -17.13 10.70 3.08
C ILE A 265 -15.74 11.29 2.89
N ALA A 266 -15.48 12.46 3.48
CA ALA A 266 -14.13 13.03 3.50
C ALA A 266 -13.20 12.21 4.40
N CYS A 267 -11.98 11.92 3.95
CA CYS A 267 -10.98 11.15 4.71
C CYS A 267 -10.67 11.80 6.07
N LYS A 268 -10.63 13.14 6.15
CA LYS A 268 -10.51 13.87 7.43
C LYS A 268 -11.65 13.58 8.41
N ALA A 269 -12.84 13.18 7.94
CA ALA A 269 -13.95 12.85 8.81
C ALA A 269 -13.82 11.43 9.39
N VAL A 270 -13.13 10.52 8.69
CA VAL A 270 -12.75 9.20 9.23
C VAL A 270 -11.72 9.39 10.35
N ASP A 271 -10.67 10.19 10.11
CA ASP A 271 -9.69 10.55 11.13
C ASP A 271 -10.37 11.21 12.34
N GLY A 272 -11.19 12.23 12.10
CA GLY A 272 -11.90 12.95 13.18
C GLY A 272 -12.79 12.06 14.02
N ALA A 273 -13.43 11.05 13.43
CA ALA A 273 -14.27 10.10 14.15
C ALA A 273 -13.47 9.21 15.13
N SER A 274 -12.32 8.66 14.66
CA SER A 274 -11.41 7.88 15.52
C SER A 274 -10.76 8.75 16.59
N ARG A 275 -10.25 9.90 16.20
CA ARG A 275 -9.51 10.84 17.05
C ARG A 275 -10.38 11.38 18.19
N ALA A 276 -11.63 11.75 17.90
CA ALA A 276 -12.56 12.27 18.91
C ALA A 276 -12.79 11.28 20.07
N VAL A 277 -12.80 9.97 19.82
CA VAL A 277 -12.92 8.95 20.86
C VAL A 277 -11.71 8.99 21.80
N ILE A 278 -10.51 9.08 21.25
CA ILE A 278 -9.25 9.10 22.01
C ILE A 278 -9.11 10.41 22.78
N GLU A 279 -9.45 11.55 22.17
CA GLU A 279 -9.43 12.88 22.80
C GLU A 279 -10.43 12.98 23.94
N ALA A 280 -11.66 12.51 23.76
CA ALA A 280 -12.69 12.51 24.81
C ALA A 280 -12.29 11.67 26.04
N ALA A 281 -11.46 10.64 25.83
CA ALA A 281 -10.91 9.82 26.91
C ALA A 281 -9.65 10.45 27.59
N GLY A 282 -9.17 11.62 27.12
CA GLY A 282 -8.01 12.33 27.65
C GLY A 282 -6.65 11.87 27.12
N TYR A 283 -6.63 11.03 26.06
CA TYR A 283 -5.40 10.49 25.47
C TYR A 283 -5.00 11.15 24.14
N GLY A 284 -5.63 12.26 23.74
CA GLY A 284 -5.35 12.96 22.48
C GLY A 284 -3.86 13.19 22.19
N PRO A 285 -3.05 13.71 23.15
CA PRO A 285 -1.61 13.92 22.95
C PRO A 285 -0.79 12.65 22.64
N TYR A 286 -1.35 11.48 22.93
CA TYR A 286 -0.71 10.18 22.71
C TYR A 286 -1.12 9.50 21.39
N PHE A 287 -1.97 10.12 20.58
CA PHE A 287 -2.29 9.71 19.22
C PHE A 287 -1.63 10.64 18.21
N THR A 288 -0.45 10.30 17.78
CA THR A 288 0.52 11.20 17.13
C THR A 288 0.56 11.12 15.58
N HIS A 289 -0.24 10.26 14.96
CA HIS A 289 -0.29 10.07 13.51
C HIS A 289 -1.70 10.20 12.93
N GLY A 290 -1.85 10.11 11.62
CA GLY A 290 -3.15 10.01 10.95
C GLY A 290 -3.82 8.67 11.25
N THR A 291 -5.14 8.61 11.06
CA THR A 291 -5.88 7.37 11.33
C THR A 291 -5.67 6.30 10.26
N GLY A 292 -5.02 6.62 9.13
CA GLY A 292 -4.71 5.61 8.12
C GLY A 292 -4.39 6.17 6.74
N HIS A 293 -4.22 5.27 5.79
CA HIS A 293 -3.78 5.52 4.42
C HIS A 293 -4.40 4.54 3.44
N GLY A 294 -4.26 4.81 2.16
CA GLY A 294 -4.58 3.86 1.10
C GLY A 294 -3.59 2.70 1.07
N VAL A 295 -4.06 1.54 0.66
CA VAL A 295 -3.25 0.33 0.44
C VAL A 295 -3.55 -0.23 -0.95
N GLY A 296 -2.52 -0.70 -1.64
CA GLY A 296 -2.66 -1.31 -2.96
C GLY A 296 -1.38 -1.98 -3.41
N LEU A 297 -0.82 -1.55 -4.52
CA LEU A 297 0.50 -1.96 -4.98
C LEU A 297 1.62 -1.37 -4.11
N GLU A 298 1.38 -0.22 -3.51
CA GLU A 298 2.22 0.37 -2.47
C GLU A 298 1.54 0.18 -1.12
N ILE A 299 2.35 0.03 -0.08
CA ILE A 299 1.81 -0.08 1.28
C ILE A 299 1.16 1.24 1.70
N HIS A 300 1.78 2.37 1.39
CA HIS A 300 1.24 3.69 1.59
C HIS A 300 0.92 4.32 0.23
N GLU A 301 -0.36 4.44 -0.07
CA GLU A 301 -0.83 5.19 -1.24
C GLU A 301 -2.05 6.06 -0.86
N GLU A 302 -2.47 6.93 -1.75
CA GLU A 302 -3.70 7.70 -1.52
C GLU A 302 -4.97 6.82 -1.63
N PRO A 303 -6.06 7.22 -0.90
CA PRO A 303 -6.20 8.43 -0.09
C PRO A 303 -5.75 8.25 1.36
N TYR A 304 -5.29 9.35 2.02
CA TYR A 304 -4.90 9.33 3.42
C TYR A 304 -6.06 9.74 4.34
N ASN A 305 -6.36 8.93 5.35
CA ASN A 305 -7.28 9.25 6.44
C ASN A 305 -6.54 10.06 7.52
N ALA A 306 -6.42 11.38 7.30
CA ALA A 306 -5.67 12.28 8.15
C ALA A 306 -6.38 13.65 8.27
N GLN A 307 -6.07 14.42 9.33
CA GLN A 307 -6.74 15.69 9.67
C GLN A 307 -6.76 16.71 8.53
N HIS A 308 -5.70 16.74 7.72
CA HIS A 308 -5.56 17.72 6.62
C HIS A 308 -5.93 17.16 5.25
N SER A 309 -6.44 15.92 5.19
CA SER A 309 -6.79 15.31 3.91
C SER A 309 -8.00 15.99 3.28
N ALA A 310 -7.85 16.38 2.01
CA ALA A 310 -8.95 16.89 1.19
C ALA A 310 -9.67 15.79 0.39
N ALA A 311 -9.16 14.56 0.44
CA ALA A 311 -9.68 13.43 -0.33
C ALA A 311 -11.09 13.02 0.13
N ILE A 312 -11.89 12.59 -0.85
CA ILE A 312 -13.24 12.05 -0.64
C ILE A 312 -13.23 10.58 -1.04
N LEU A 313 -13.69 9.73 -0.16
CA LEU A 313 -13.77 8.30 -0.40
C LEU A 313 -14.75 7.96 -1.52
N LYS A 314 -14.32 7.06 -2.40
CA LYS A 314 -15.08 6.53 -3.53
C LYS A 314 -15.22 5.02 -3.39
N GLU A 315 -16.23 4.44 -4.04
CA GLU A 315 -16.31 2.97 -4.19
C GLU A 315 -15.00 2.42 -4.76
N GLY A 316 -14.49 1.31 -4.21
CA GLY A 316 -13.23 0.70 -4.60
C GLY A 316 -11.99 1.30 -3.94
N ASN A 317 -12.10 2.40 -3.16
CA ASN A 317 -10.97 2.79 -2.32
C ASN A 317 -10.74 1.75 -1.24
N ILE A 318 -9.47 1.47 -0.94
CA ILE A 318 -9.06 0.64 0.19
C ILE A 318 -8.20 1.51 1.09
N VAL A 319 -8.54 1.54 2.38
CA VAL A 319 -7.87 2.38 3.38
C VAL A 319 -7.68 1.62 4.68
N THR A 320 -6.63 1.96 5.43
CA THR A 320 -6.47 1.49 6.80
C THR A 320 -7.25 2.37 7.79
N VAL A 321 -7.62 1.79 8.91
CA VAL A 321 -8.16 2.48 10.09
C VAL A 321 -7.41 1.95 11.31
N GLU A 322 -6.40 2.69 11.75
CA GLU A 322 -5.34 2.25 12.66
C GLU A 322 -5.08 3.22 13.84
N PRO A 323 -6.09 3.67 14.58
CA PRO A 323 -5.83 4.52 15.73
C PRO A 323 -4.90 3.85 16.74
N GLY A 324 -4.08 4.66 17.42
CA GLY A 324 -3.16 4.18 18.45
C GLY A 324 -3.04 5.14 19.62
N ILE A 325 -2.72 4.59 20.80
CA ILE A 325 -2.38 5.33 22.03
C ILE A 325 -1.02 4.82 22.49
N TYR A 326 -0.04 5.72 22.53
CA TYR A 326 1.36 5.39 22.84
C TYR A 326 1.79 6.12 24.10
N LEU A 327 2.02 5.38 25.21
CA LEU A 327 2.43 5.93 26.51
C LEU A 327 3.95 5.80 26.67
N PRO A 328 4.73 6.88 26.50
CA PRO A 328 6.18 6.80 26.49
C PRO A 328 6.75 6.15 27.75
N GLY A 329 7.66 5.18 27.56
CA GLY A 329 8.32 4.44 28.64
C GLY A 329 7.44 3.38 29.32
N LYS A 330 6.19 3.20 28.87
CA LYS A 330 5.28 2.17 29.39
C LYS A 330 4.95 1.15 28.28
N TYR A 331 3.99 1.48 27.44
CA TYR A 331 3.50 0.63 26.33
C TYR A 331 2.62 1.44 25.37
N GLY A 332 2.38 0.89 24.21
CA GLY A 332 1.40 1.39 23.25
C GLY A 332 0.40 0.34 22.81
N VAL A 333 -0.70 0.80 22.28
CA VAL A 333 -1.73 -0.02 21.66
C VAL A 333 -2.07 0.61 20.30
N ARG A 334 -1.93 -0.14 19.21
CA ARG A 334 -2.51 0.13 17.90
C ARG A 334 -3.38 -1.04 17.49
N LEU A 335 -4.55 -0.74 16.99
CA LEU A 335 -5.47 -1.73 16.43
C LEU A 335 -5.91 -1.23 15.07
N GLU A 336 -5.75 -2.06 14.07
CA GLU A 336 -5.91 -1.69 12.69
C GLU A 336 -6.71 -2.71 11.90
N ASP A 337 -7.54 -2.23 11.00
CA ASP A 337 -8.07 -3.02 9.90
C ASP A 337 -7.91 -2.29 8.57
N THR A 338 -7.57 -3.07 7.53
CA THR A 338 -7.73 -2.64 6.14
C THR A 338 -9.18 -2.80 5.72
N VAL A 339 -9.74 -1.75 5.13
CA VAL A 339 -11.18 -1.62 4.84
C VAL A 339 -11.40 -1.20 3.38
N ALA A 340 -12.27 -1.91 2.67
CA ALA A 340 -12.73 -1.51 1.34
C ALA A 340 -14.01 -0.67 1.44
N VAL A 341 -14.08 0.40 0.65
CA VAL A 341 -15.29 1.23 0.47
C VAL A 341 -16.19 0.56 -0.55
N THR A 342 -17.37 0.13 -0.12
CA THR A 342 -18.35 -0.54 -0.97
C THR A 342 -19.65 0.26 -1.06
N LYS A 343 -20.57 -0.14 -1.95
CA LYS A 343 -21.91 0.46 -2.07
C LYS A 343 -22.72 0.40 -0.78
N THR A 344 -22.46 -0.58 0.08
CA THR A 344 -23.18 -0.78 1.34
C THR A 344 -22.43 -0.27 2.56
N GLY A 345 -21.29 0.39 2.37
CA GLY A 345 -20.44 0.92 3.45
C GLY A 345 -19.08 0.25 3.49
N ALA A 346 -18.51 0.12 4.68
CA ALA A 346 -17.18 -0.45 4.91
C ALA A 346 -17.19 -1.98 4.89
N GLU A 347 -16.32 -2.60 4.10
CA GLU A 347 -16.00 -4.03 4.16
C GLU A 347 -14.62 -4.20 4.83
N ILE A 348 -14.55 -4.84 5.99
CA ILE A 348 -13.29 -5.18 6.64
C ILE A 348 -12.66 -6.34 5.88
N LEU A 349 -11.41 -6.18 5.40
CA LEU A 349 -10.67 -7.21 4.67
C LEU A 349 -9.80 -8.09 5.59
N THR A 350 -9.34 -7.55 6.72
CA THR A 350 -8.50 -8.21 7.74
C THR A 350 -9.31 -9.11 8.66
N LYS A 351 -10.00 -10.07 8.06
CA LYS A 351 -10.84 -11.08 8.74
C LYS A 351 -10.74 -12.44 8.05
N LYS A 352 -11.29 -13.47 8.71
CA LYS A 352 -11.33 -14.85 8.21
C LYS A 352 -12.25 -15.01 7.01
#